data_bbcfda2bec6cb700d9e624788114e87c
#
_entry.id   bbcfda2bec6cb700d9e624788114e87c
#
_cell.length_a   1.000
_cell.length_b   1.000
_cell.length_c   1.000
_cell.angle_alpha   90.00
_cell.angle_beta   90.00
_cell.angle_gamma   90.00
#
_symmetry.space_group_name_H-M   'P 1'
#
loop_
_entity.id
_entity.type
_entity.pdbx_description
1 polymer ?
#
loop_
_entity_poly.entity_id
_entity_poly.type
_entity_poly.pdbx_seq_one_letter_code
_entity_poly.pdbx_strand_id
1 'polypeptide(L)'
;MRNTIVSLMTAVALTACAGPKEKNVQAPQEDFNYVVDQFADLQILRYQVPGFESLSLKQKQLLYHLSQAALMGRDIFFDQNCRYNLPVRRALETIYKEYKGNREDEQFKALETYLKRVWFSSGIHHHYAEDKFVPGFTPEFFQSCLEQVNVSELPLREGQTLEQFVAEISPVIFDPAVLAKRTVQSGDRDLILASANNYYGGGITQKEVEDYY
;
A
#
# COMPACT_ATOMS: atom_id res chain seq x y z
N MET A 1 78.36 37.94 29.97
CA MET A 1 78.22 36.99 28.85
C MET A 1 76.83 36.35 28.96
N ARG A 2 75.90 36.87 28.23
CA ARG A 2 74.47 36.34 28.20
C ARG A 2 74.09 36.12 26.77
N ASN A 3 73.93 34.84 26.43
CA ASN A 3 73.47 34.40 25.12
C ASN A 3 71.95 34.62 25.00
N THR A 4 71.57 35.41 24.06
CA THR A 4 70.17 35.62 23.67
C THR A 4 69.85 34.69 22.48
N ILE A 5 69.01 33.68 22.72
CA ILE A 5 68.52 32.81 21.72
C ILE A 5 67.25 33.46 21.11
N VAL A 6 67.32 33.82 19.86
CA VAL A 6 66.17 34.32 19.09
C VAL A 6 65.40 33.10 18.52
N SER A 7 64.23 32.90 19.06
CA SER A 7 63.32 31.84 18.57
C SER A 7 62.50 32.36 17.37
N LEU A 8 62.68 31.76 16.21
CA LEU A 8 61.98 32.08 14.99
C LEU A 8 60.66 31.27 14.98
N MET A 9 59.49 31.91 15.22
CA MET A 9 58.23 31.30 15.10
C MET A 9 57.79 31.33 13.65
N THR A 10 57.76 30.17 13.02
CA THR A 10 57.19 29.97 11.67
C THR A 10 55.67 29.81 11.80
N ALA A 11 54.92 30.83 11.35
CA ALA A 11 53.46 30.75 11.27
C ALA A 11 53.05 29.89 10.05
N VAL A 12 52.52 28.72 10.31
CA VAL A 12 51.90 27.88 9.29
C VAL A 12 50.47 28.40 9.09
N ALA A 13 50.23 29.04 7.94
CA ALA A 13 48.90 29.43 7.54
C ALA A 13 48.10 28.18 7.12
N LEU A 14 47.17 27.74 7.97
CA LEU A 14 46.15 26.74 7.63
C LEU A 14 45.15 27.34 6.62
N THR A 15 45.31 27.05 5.36
CA THR A 15 44.31 27.31 4.34
C THR A 15 43.13 26.35 4.57
N ALA A 16 42.09 26.80 5.25
CA ALA A 16 40.83 26.07 5.38
C ALA A 16 40.22 25.96 3.98
N CYS A 17 40.18 24.74 3.44
CA CYS A 17 39.34 24.42 2.30
C CYS A 17 37.89 24.69 2.68
N ALA A 18 37.31 25.76 2.15
CA ALA A 18 35.88 26.00 2.21
C ALA A 18 35.20 24.90 1.41
N GLY A 19 34.60 23.91 2.10
CA GLY A 19 33.69 22.94 1.50
C GLY A 19 32.51 23.65 0.82
N PRO A 20 31.85 22.99 -0.10
CA PRO A 20 30.71 23.58 -0.80
C PRO A 20 29.68 24.02 0.24
N LYS A 21 29.30 25.29 0.17
CA LYS A 21 28.23 25.86 1.02
C LYS A 21 27.00 25.00 0.87
N GLU A 22 26.56 24.33 1.93
CA GLU A 22 25.26 23.73 2.01
C GLU A 22 24.22 24.77 1.59
N LYS A 23 23.52 24.49 0.49
CA LYS A 23 22.40 25.33 0.09
C LYS A 23 21.39 25.24 1.21
N ASN A 24 21.07 26.37 1.79
CA ASN A 24 20.00 26.53 2.76
C ASN A 24 18.75 25.81 2.24
N VAL A 25 18.42 24.67 2.84
CA VAL A 25 17.15 24.02 2.65
C VAL A 25 16.13 24.98 3.27
N GLN A 26 15.35 25.65 2.44
CA GLN A 26 14.28 26.52 2.91
C GLN A 26 13.41 25.71 3.89
N ALA A 27 13.21 26.26 5.08
CA ALA A 27 12.27 25.70 6.03
C ALA A 27 10.89 25.53 5.35
N PRO A 28 10.12 24.48 5.71
CA PRO A 28 8.80 24.25 5.13
C PRO A 28 7.96 25.53 5.24
N GLN A 29 7.29 25.94 4.16
CA GLN A 29 6.34 27.04 4.24
C GLN A 29 5.24 26.67 5.26
N GLU A 30 4.95 27.57 6.21
CA GLU A 30 4.00 27.33 7.32
C GLU A 30 2.59 26.93 6.89
N ASP A 31 2.20 27.22 5.64
CA ASP A 31 0.86 26.95 5.10
C ASP A 31 0.73 25.62 4.31
N PHE A 32 1.76 24.77 4.31
CA PHE A 32 1.67 23.50 3.59
C PHE A 32 0.86 22.48 4.38
N ASN A 33 -0.31 22.11 3.86
CA ASN A 33 -1.11 21.05 4.47
C ASN A 33 -0.51 19.67 4.19
N TYR A 34 0.08 19.06 5.20
CA TYR A 34 0.66 17.72 5.12
C TYR A 34 -0.40 16.61 5.15
N VAL A 35 -1.53 16.80 5.81
CA VAL A 35 -2.60 15.82 5.89
C VAL A 35 -3.60 16.06 4.78
N VAL A 36 -3.78 15.12 3.87
CA VAL A 36 -4.71 15.23 2.73
C VAL A 36 -6.00 14.44 2.91
N ASP A 37 -5.98 13.37 3.71
CA ASP A 37 -7.16 12.59 4.07
C ASP A 37 -6.93 11.89 5.41
N GLN A 38 -8.03 11.56 6.09
CA GLN A 38 -8.03 10.75 7.30
C GLN A 38 -9.26 9.85 7.29
N PHE A 39 -9.06 8.55 7.48
CA PHE A 39 -10.15 7.58 7.59
C PHE A 39 -9.75 6.46 8.56
N ALA A 40 -10.73 5.97 9.32
CA ALA A 40 -10.50 5.00 10.37
C ALA A 40 -9.34 5.45 11.30
N ASP A 41 -8.30 4.64 11.43
CA ASP A 41 -7.08 4.89 12.22
C ASP A 41 -5.89 5.35 11.38
N LEU A 42 -6.11 5.78 10.13
CA LEU A 42 -5.07 6.14 9.17
C LEU A 42 -5.14 7.62 8.79
N GLN A 43 -3.98 8.22 8.61
CA GLN A 43 -3.79 9.55 8.00
C GLN A 43 -2.99 9.40 6.71
N ILE A 44 -3.47 10.06 5.64
CA ILE A 44 -2.75 10.15 4.37
C ILE A 44 -1.96 11.44 4.36
N LEU A 45 -0.64 11.31 4.28
CA LEU A 45 0.27 12.44 4.26
C LEU A 45 0.82 12.66 2.85
N ARG A 46 1.03 13.92 2.52
CA ARG A 46 1.84 14.33 1.37
C ARG A 46 3.06 15.07 1.85
N TYR A 47 4.12 15.05 1.06
CA TYR A 47 5.37 15.71 1.36
C TYR A 47 5.73 16.71 0.27
N GLN A 48 6.37 17.80 0.68
CA GLN A 48 7.10 18.65 -0.26
C GLN A 48 8.37 17.94 -0.71
N VAL A 49 8.77 18.17 -1.96
CA VAL A 49 10.03 17.65 -2.52
C VAL A 49 10.92 18.85 -2.83
N PRO A 50 11.68 19.39 -1.84
CA PRO A 50 12.55 20.51 -2.06
C PRO A 50 13.60 20.21 -3.15
N GLY A 51 13.80 21.16 -4.04
CA GLY A 51 14.74 21.00 -5.14
C GLY A 51 14.15 20.38 -6.42
N PHE A 52 12.89 19.90 -6.41
CA PHE A 52 12.26 19.37 -7.63
C PHE A 52 12.26 20.38 -8.77
N GLU A 53 12.01 21.66 -8.46
CA GLU A 53 11.98 22.74 -9.47
C GLU A 53 13.33 22.97 -10.15
N SER A 54 14.43 22.68 -9.47
CA SER A 54 15.78 22.82 -10.01
C SER A 54 16.21 21.67 -10.95
N LEU A 55 15.43 20.60 -11.04
CA LEU A 55 15.69 19.49 -11.96
C LEU A 55 15.52 19.94 -13.41
N SER A 56 16.38 19.40 -14.28
CA SER A 56 16.24 19.59 -15.73
C SER A 56 14.96 18.93 -16.25
N LEU A 57 14.47 19.37 -17.41
CA LEU A 57 13.27 18.78 -18.03
C LEU A 57 13.44 17.26 -18.24
N LYS A 58 14.63 16.80 -18.66
CA LYS A 58 14.89 15.35 -18.84
C LYS A 58 14.79 14.56 -17.55
N GLN A 59 15.25 15.11 -16.44
CA GLN A 59 15.12 14.47 -15.12
C GLN A 59 13.65 14.43 -14.67
N LYS A 60 12.88 15.51 -14.85
CA LYS A 60 11.44 15.55 -14.57
C LYS A 60 10.67 14.52 -15.41
N GLN A 61 10.98 14.41 -16.70
CA GLN A 61 10.39 13.40 -17.58
C GLN A 61 10.74 11.98 -17.13
N LEU A 62 11.99 11.71 -16.73
CA LEU A 62 12.39 10.41 -16.19
C LEU A 62 11.57 10.06 -14.94
N LEU A 63 11.47 10.99 -13.97
CA LEU A 63 10.68 10.78 -12.75
C LEU A 63 9.20 10.52 -13.06
N TYR A 64 8.63 11.23 -14.03
CA TYR A 64 7.26 10.98 -14.49
C TYR A 64 7.10 9.54 -15.01
N HIS A 65 7.97 9.09 -15.92
CA HIS A 65 7.87 7.74 -16.48
C HIS A 65 8.13 6.65 -15.44
N LEU A 66 9.05 6.86 -14.51
CA LEU A 66 9.28 5.93 -13.39
C LEU A 66 8.05 5.85 -12.47
N SER A 67 7.41 6.99 -12.18
CA SER A 67 6.17 7.02 -11.41
C SER A 67 5.04 6.26 -12.11
N GLN A 68 4.87 6.45 -13.44
CA GLN A 68 3.88 5.70 -14.21
C GLN A 68 4.17 4.20 -14.21
N ALA A 69 5.43 3.80 -14.38
CA ALA A 69 5.84 2.39 -14.31
C ALA A 69 5.53 1.77 -12.95
N ALA A 70 5.81 2.49 -11.86
CA ALA A 70 5.49 2.03 -10.50
C ALA A 70 3.98 1.83 -10.28
N LEU A 71 3.14 2.71 -10.85
CA LEU A 71 1.68 2.57 -10.79
C LEU A 71 1.19 1.33 -11.53
N MET A 72 1.79 0.99 -12.67
CA MET A 72 1.44 -0.22 -13.42
C MET A 72 1.79 -1.51 -12.69
N GLY A 73 2.86 -1.50 -11.87
CA GLY A 73 3.25 -2.65 -11.04
C GLY A 73 2.38 -2.88 -9.79
N ARG A 74 1.47 -1.97 -9.47
CA ARG A 74 0.68 -2.02 -8.23
C ARG A 74 -0.13 -3.31 -8.06
N ASP A 75 -0.70 -3.84 -9.13
CA ASP A 75 -1.56 -5.04 -9.07
C ASP A 75 -0.78 -6.29 -8.65
N ILE A 76 0.55 -6.33 -8.88
CA ILE A 76 1.44 -7.40 -8.42
C ILE A 76 1.39 -7.54 -6.90
N PHE A 77 1.44 -6.43 -6.16
CA PHE A 77 1.37 -6.46 -4.69
C PHE A 77 0.03 -6.98 -4.19
N PHE A 78 -1.07 -6.58 -4.83
CA PHE A 78 -2.40 -7.10 -4.48
C PHE A 78 -2.46 -8.61 -4.65
N ASP A 79 -2.02 -9.13 -5.79
CA ASP A 79 -2.06 -10.56 -6.09
C ASP A 79 -1.11 -11.35 -5.16
N GLN A 80 0.11 -10.89 -4.94
CA GLN A 80 1.06 -11.53 -4.04
C GLN A 80 0.57 -11.57 -2.58
N ASN A 81 -0.09 -10.52 -2.10
CA ASN A 81 -0.63 -10.47 -0.75
C ASN A 81 -1.80 -11.43 -0.52
N CYS A 82 -2.64 -11.65 -1.52
CA CYS A 82 -3.69 -12.69 -1.53
C CYS A 82 -4.33 -12.76 -2.93
N ARG A 83 -4.51 -13.98 -3.45
CA ARG A 83 -5.13 -14.22 -4.77
C ARG A 83 -6.53 -13.61 -4.95
N TYR A 84 -7.23 -13.33 -3.86
CA TYR A 84 -8.57 -12.72 -3.88
C TYR A 84 -8.55 -11.19 -3.81
N ASN A 85 -7.40 -10.57 -3.56
CA ASN A 85 -7.33 -9.12 -3.40
C ASN A 85 -7.74 -8.34 -4.65
N LEU A 86 -7.33 -8.78 -5.84
CA LEU A 86 -7.71 -8.13 -7.09
C LEU A 86 -9.22 -8.24 -7.36
N PRO A 87 -9.85 -9.45 -7.31
CA PRO A 87 -11.30 -9.56 -7.44
C PRO A 87 -12.08 -8.73 -6.41
N VAL A 88 -11.69 -8.79 -5.14
CA VAL A 88 -12.35 -8.01 -4.06
C VAL A 88 -12.21 -6.52 -4.31
N ARG A 89 -10.99 -6.03 -4.60
CA ARG A 89 -10.77 -4.61 -4.90
C ARG A 89 -11.62 -4.13 -6.06
N ARG A 90 -11.61 -4.86 -7.17
CA ARG A 90 -12.38 -4.48 -8.38
C ARG A 90 -13.87 -4.47 -8.13
N ALA A 91 -14.40 -5.47 -7.40
CA ALA A 91 -15.82 -5.48 -7.03
C ALA A 91 -16.20 -4.26 -6.17
N LEU A 92 -15.39 -3.95 -5.14
CA LEU A 92 -15.61 -2.78 -4.30
C LEU A 92 -15.48 -1.46 -5.07
N GLU A 93 -14.51 -1.34 -5.98
CA GLU A 93 -14.33 -0.18 -6.86
C GLU A 93 -15.52 0.01 -7.80
N THR A 94 -16.08 -1.07 -8.36
CA THR A 94 -17.26 -1.04 -9.21
C THR A 94 -18.48 -0.57 -8.41
N ILE A 95 -18.70 -1.14 -7.22
CA ILE A 95 -19.76 -0.66 -6.32
C ILE A 95 -19.56 0.82 -6.02
N TYR A 96 -18.36 1.24 -5.61
CA TYR A 96 -18.07 2.63 -5.25
C TYR A 96 -18.36 3.61 -6.40
N LYS A 97 -18.06 3.23 -7.64
CA LYS A 97 -18.30 4.06 -8.83
C LYS A 97 -19.79 4.12 -9.19
N GLU A 98 -20.48 3.00 -9.17
CA GLU A 98 -21.80 2.84 -9.79
C GLU A 98 -22.97 2.86 -8.81
N TYR A 99 -22.73 2.78 -7.49
CA TYR A 99 -23.80 2.79 -6.51
C TYR A 99 -24.66 4.06 -6.60
N LYS A 100 -25.96 3.85 -6.79
CA LYS A 100 -26.97 4.92 -6.98
C LYS A 100 -27.81 5.19 -5.74
N GLY A 101 -27.60 4.43 -4.66
CA GLY A 101 -28.32 4.61 -3.41
C GLY A 101 -27.80 5.77 -2.58
N ASN A 102 -28.22 5.83 -1.31
CA ASN A 102 -27.80 6.87 -0.39
C ASN A 102 -26.36 6.65 0.06
N ARG A 103 -25.43 7.51 -0.38
CA ARG A 103 -24.01 7.44 0.00
C ARG A 103 -23.75 7.91 1.43
N GLU A 104 -24.72 8.57 2.07
CA GLU A 104 -24.67 8.95 3.47
C GLU A 104 -25.13 7.80 4.41
N ASP A 105 -25.62 6.70 3.85
CA ASP A 105 -25.98 5.50 4.61
C ASP A 105 -24.75 4.91 5.32
N GLU A 106 -24.94 4.44 6.54
CA GLU A 106 -23.84 3.90 7.37
C GLU A 106 -23.19 2.66 6.74
N GLN A 107 -23.95 1.81 6.05
CA GLN A 107 -23.40 0.65 5.36
C GLN A 107 -22.50 1.06 4.19
N PHE A 108 -22.92 2.08 3.43
CA PHE A 108 -22.10 2.58 2.32
C PHE A 108 -20.82 3.27 2.82
N LYS A 109 -20.89 4.06 3.88
CA LYS A 109 -19.71 4.68 4.52
C LYS A 109 -18.73 3.62 5.07
N ALA A 110 -19.27 2.55 5.65
CA ALA A 110 -18.46 1.43 6.09
C ALA A 110 -17.79 0.69 4.92
N LEU A 111 -18.49 0.50 3.80
CA LEU A 111 -17.93 -0.07 2.58
C LEU A 111 -16.84 0.83 1.99
N GLU A 112 -17.06 2.13 1.92
CA GLU A 112 -16.04 3.10 1.50
C GLU A 112 -14.79 3.04 2.39
N THR A 113 -14.97 3.00 3.70
CA THR A 113 -13.87 2.88 4.65
C THR A 113 -13.09 1.58 4.46
N TYR A 114 -13.79 0.46 4.23
CA TYR A 114 -13.16 -0.83 3.94
C TYR A 114 -12.39 -0.79 2.63
N LEU A 115 -12.95 -0.22 1.56
CA LEU A 115 -12.27 -0.04 0.28
C LEU A 115 -11.00 0.82 0.43
N LYS A 116 -11.05 1.92 1.18
CA LYS A 116 -9.88 2.76 1.48
C LYS A 116 -8.80 1.97 2.23
N ARG A 117 -9.18 1.10 3.18
CA ARG A 117 -8.23 0.19 3.85
C ARG A 117 -7.59 -0.81 2.89
N VAL A 118 -8.39 -1.41 1.99
CA VAL A 118 -7.92 -2.34 0.94
C VAL A 118 -6.93 -1.64 0.02
N TRP A 119 -7.20 -0.40 -0.39
CA TRP A 119 -6.26 0.37 -1.21
C TRP A 119 -4.96 0.66 -0.47
N PHE A 120 -5.05 1.12 0.77
CA PHE A 120 -3.88 1.50 1.57
C PHE A 120 -2.96 0.31 1.87
N SER A 121 -3.54 -0.84 2.20
CA SER A 121 -2.80 -2.04 2.60
C SER A 121 -2.44 -2.98 1.44
N SER A 122 -2.79 -2.61 0.20
CA SER A 122 -2.66 -3.48 -0.98
C SER A 122 -3.34 -4.84 -0.78
N GLY A 123 -4.53 -4.85 -0.16
CA GLY A 123 -5.31 -6.06 0.09
C GLY A 123 -6.17 -6.00 1.35
N ILE A 124 -6.82 -7.13 1.63
CA ILE A 124 -7.78 -7.30 2.72
C ILE A 124 -7.14 -7.49 4.10
N HIS A 125 -5.81 -7.46 4.20
CA HIS A 125 -5.07 -7.64 5.45
C HIS A 125 -4.36 -6.36 5.86
N HIS A 126 -4.24 -6.15 7.17
CA HIS A 126 -3.52 -5.01 7.74
C HIS A 126 -2.03 -5.09 7.33
N HIS A 127 -1.48 -3.97 6.90
CA HIS A 127 -0.13 -3.88 6.30
C HIS A 127 1.03 -4.24 7.26
N TYR A 128 0.82 -4.13 8.60
CA TYR A 128 1.79 -4.55 9.61
C TYR A 128 1.35 -5.78 10.42
N ALA A 129 0.13 -5.73 10.99
CA ALA A 129 -0.37 -6.82 11.85
C ALA A 129 -0.73 -8.07 11.07
N GLU A 130 -0.91 -7.93 9.75
CA GLU A 130 -1.24 -9.01 8.81
C GLU A 130 -2.59 -9.70 9.06
N ASP A 131 -3.37 -9.22 10.03
CA ASP A 131 -4.72 -9.68 10.30
C ASP A 131 -5.69 -9.18 9.23
N LYS A 132 -6.68 -10.01 8.92
CA LYS A 132 -7.74 -9.64 7.99
C LYS A 132 -8.61 -8.52 8.58
N PHE A 133 -8.95 -7.53 7.76
CA PHE A 133 -9.91 -6.50 8.12
C PHE A 133 -11.32 -7.09 8.28
N VAL A 134 -12.01 -6.67 9.31
CA VAL A 134 -13.43 -6.95 9.50
C VAL A 134 -14.22 -5.81 8.83
N PRO A 135 -15.10 -6.11 7.85
CA PRO A 135 -15.95 -5.09 7.23
C PRO A 135 -16.98 -4.57 8.22
N GLY A 136 -17.27 -3.27 8.15
CA GLY A 136 -18.34 -2.64 8.95
C GLY A 136 -19.71 -2.64 8.26
N PHE A 137 -19.84 -3.31 7.12
CA PHE A 137 -21.08 -3.48 6.34
C PHE A 137 -21.45 -4.97 6.28
N THR A 138 -22.72 -5.26 5.98
CA THR A 138 -23.23 -6.64 5.99
C THR A 138 -23.08 -7.34 4.65
N PRO A 139 -23.05 -8.71 4.64
CA PRO A 139 -23.06 -9.48 3.39
C PRO A 139 -24.26 -9.16 2.49
N GLU A 140 -25.45 -8.95 3.11
CA GLU A 140 -26.69 -8.64 2.38
C GLU A 140 -26.59 -7.28 1.68
N PHE A 141 -26.03 -6.27 2.36
CA PHE A 141 -25.78 -4.96 1.75
C PHE A 141 -24.80 -5.08 0.58
N PHE A 142 -23.71 -5.81 0.77
CA PHE A 142 -22.71 -6.03 -0.29
C PHE A 142 -23.33 -6.71 -1.53
N GLN A 143 -24.10 -7.78 -1.32
CA GLN A 143 -24.80 -8.48 -2.39
C GLN A 143 -25.77 -7.54 -3.10
N SER A 144 -26.60 -6.80 -2.37
CA SER A 144 -27.55 -5.84 -2.95
C SER A 144 -26.87 -4.75 -3.79
N CYS A 145 -25.66 -4.34 -3.42
CA CYS A 145 -24.88 -3.40 -4.23
C CYS A 145 -24.38 -4.05 -5.53
N LEU A 146 -23.91 -5.30 -5.47
CA LEU A 146 -23.46 -6.03 -6.67
C LEU A 146 -24.59 -6.31 -7.68
N GLU A 147 -25.81 -6.51 -7.22
CA GLU A 147 -27.01 -6.69 -8.07
C GLU A 147 -27.42 -5.40 -8.81
N GLN A 148 -26.98 -4.23 -8.33
CA GLN A 148 -27.32 -2.92 -8.89
C GLN A 148 -26.27 -2.36 -9.87
N VAL A 149 -25.07 -2.94 -9.93
CA VAL A 149 -24.01 -2.49 -10.81
C VAL A 149 -23.98 -3.23 -12.14
N ASN A 150 -23.29 -2.68 -13.11
CA ASN A 150 -23.10 -3.35 -14.38
C ASN A 150 -22.22 -4.59 -14.21
N VAL A 151 -22.79 -5.77 -14.45
CA VAL A 151 -22.11 -7.07 -14.29
C VAL A 151 -20.86 -7.17 -15.19
N SER A 152 -20.83 -6.48 -16.35
CA SER A 152 -19.68 -6.48 -17.26
C SER A 152 -18.45 -5.75 -16.67
N GLU A 153 -18.63 -4.90 -15.67
CA GLU A 153 -17.56 -4.19 -14.96
C GLU A 153 -17.02 -4.99 -13.78
N LEU A 154 -17.67 -6.09 -13.41
CA LEU A 154 -17.23 -6.97 -12.33
C LEU A 154 -16.14 -7.93 -12.83
N PRO A 155 -15.21 -8.33 -11.96
CA PRO A 155 -14.07 -9.19 -12.32
C PRO A 155 -14.45 -10.67 -12.39
N LEU A 156 -15.53 -11.00 -13.10
CA LEU A 156 -15.98 -12.37 -13.27
C LEU A 156 -15.04 -13.12 -14.22
N ARG A 157 -14.79 -14.39 -13.92
CA ARG A 157 -14.09 -15.29 -14.83
C ARG A 157 -15.03 -15.68 -16.00
N GLU A 158 -14.45 -16.14 -17.08
CA GLU A 158 -15.21 -16.65 -18.23
C GLU A 158 -16.21 -17.73 -17.77
N GLY A 159 -17.49 -17.53 -18.08
CA GLY A 159 -18.57 -18.42 -17.69
C GLY A 159 -19.02 -18.37 -16.22
N GLN A 160 -18.41 -17.52 -15.39
CA GLN A 160 -18.81 -17.35 -13.99
C GLN A 160 -20.06 -16.46 -13.88
N THR A 161 -21.08 -16.93 -13.16
CA THR A 161 -22.25 -16.10 -12.85
C THR A 161 -21.98 -15.16 -11.68
N LEU A 162 -22.80 -14.10 -11.53
CA LEU A 162 -22.73 -13.21 -10.38
C LEU A 162 -22.93 -13.96 -9.06
N GLU A 163 -23.87 -14.90 -9.00
CA GLU A 163 -24.13 -15.72 -7.81
C GLU A 163 -22.90 -16.55 -7.42
N GLN A 164 -22.23 -17.17 -8.40
CA GLN A 164 -21.00 -17.94 -8.15
C GLN A 164 -19.88 -17.03 -7.67
N PHE A 165 -19.74 -15.84 -8.22
CA PHE A 165 -18.76 -14.86 -7.79
C PHE A 165 -19.01 -14.40 -6.36
N VAL A 166 -20.27 -14.04 -6.03
CA VAL A 166 -20.65 -13.65 -4.67
C VAL A 166 -20.41 -14.80 -3.68
N ALA A 167 -20.79 -16.02 -4.02
CA ALA A 167 -20.55 -17.19 -3.16
C ALA A 167 -19.04 -17.44 -2.91
N GLU A 168 -18.18 -17.12 -3.87
CA GLU A 168 -16.74 -17.27 -3.76
C GLU A 168 -16.10 -16.19 -2.89
N ILE A 169 -16.46 -14.91 -3.09
CA ILE A 169 -15.75 -13.80 -2.40
C ILE A 169 -16.36 -13.42 -1.05
N SER A 170 -17.65 -13.72 -0.80
CA SER A 170 -18.30 -13.37 0.48
C SER A 170 -17.61 -14.02 1.69
N PRO A 171 -17.28 -15.32 1.71
CA PRO A 171 -16.52 -15.90 2.82
C PRO A 171 -15.14 -15.25 3.00
N VAL A 172 -14.49 -14.86 1.89
CA VAL A 172 -13.19 -14.18 1.93
C VAL A 172 -13.30 -12.83 2.63
N ILE A 173 -14.38 -12.09 2.42
CA ILE A 173 -14.57 -10.77 3.02
C ILE A 173 -15.09 -10.89 4.45
N PHE A 174 -16.11 -11.72 4.69
CA PHE A 174 -16.93 -11.68 5.91
C PHE A 174 -16.60 -12.75 6.96
N ASP A 175 -16.07 -13.93 6.55
CA ASP A 175 -15.72 -14.98 7.51
C ASP A 175 -14.32 -14.71 8.10
N PRO A 176 -14.19 -14.37 9.40
CA PRO A 176 -12.89 -14.07 10.00
C PRO A 176 -11.92 -15.25 10.00
N ALA A 177 -12.41 -16.49 9.87
CA ALA A 177 -11.56 -17.69 9.86
C ALA A 177 -10.96 -17.96 8.47
N VAL A 178 -11.61 -17.49 7.41
CA VAL A 178 -11.13 -17.71 6.02
C VAL A 178 -10.01 -16.71 5.72
N LEU A 179 -8.81 -17.22 5.42
CA LEU A 179 -7.64 -16.41 5.10
C LEU A 179 -7.35 -15.36 6.20
N ALA A 180 -7.39 -15.77 7.45
CA ALA A 180 -7.34 -14.88 8.62
C ALA A 180 -6.06 -14.04 8.72
N LYS A 181 -4.93 -14.56 8.19
CA LYS A 181 -3.61 -13.91 8.21
C LYS A 181 -3.02 -13.87 6.81
N ARG A 182 -2.39 -12.74 6.44
CA ARG A 182 -1.61 -12.66 5.20
C ARG A 182 -0.43 -13.62 5.22
N THR A 183 0.35 -13.60 6.32
CA THR A 183 1.49 -14.49 6.52
C THR A 183 1.45 -15.09 7.90
N VAL A 184 1.46 -16.41 7.99
CA VAL A 184 1.59 -17.16 9.24
C VAL A 184 3.06 -17.51 9.40
N GLN A 185 3.69 -17.06 10.50
CA GLN A 185 5.13 -17.18 10.72
C GLN A 185 5.50 -18.26 11.75
N SER A 186 4.51 -18.81 12.48
CA SER A 186 4.75 -19.81 13.52
C SER A 186 3.47 -20.59 13.86
N GLY A 187 3.63 -21.73 14.51
CA GLY A 187 2.56 -22.61 15.01
C GLY A 187 2.69 -24.04 14.52
N ASP A 188 1.87 -24.93 15.07
CA ASP A 188 1.86 -26.37 14.78
C ASP A 188 0.99 -26.71 13.55
N ARG A 189 1.12 -25.93 12.49
CA ARG A 189 0.37 -26.07 11.24
C ARG A 189 1.28 -25.77 10.05
N ASP A 190 0.89 -26.22 8.87
CA ASP A 190 1.57 -25.84 7.64
C ASP A 190 1.48 -24.31 7.45
N LEU A 191 2.62 -23.63 7.53
CA LEU A 191 2.69 -22.17 7.51
C LEU A 191 2.34 -21.61 6.13
N ILE A 192 2.61 -22.36 5.05
CA ILE A 192 2.32 -21.95 3.67
C ILE A 192 0.83 -22.06 3.41
N LEU A 193 0.22 -23.21 3.69
CA LEU A 193 -1.21 -23.41 3.48
C LEU A 193 -2.07 -22.53 4.39
N ALA A 194 -1.58 -22.16 5.58
CA ALA A 194 -2.28 -21.30 6.51
C ALA A 194 -2.17 -19.80 6.16
N SER A 195 -1.23 -19.43 5.28
CA SER A 195 -1.04 -18.04 4.83
C SER A 195 -1.94 -17.72 3.65
N ALA A 196 -2.47 -16.47 3.63
CA ALA A 196 -3.28 -15.96 2.51
C ALA A 196 -2.41 -15.50 1.33
N ASN A 197 -1.12 -15.23 1.55
CA ASN A 197 -0.22 -14.76 0.50
C ASN A 197 -0.08 -15.78 -0.63
N ASN A 198 0.23 -15.29 -1.83
CA ASN A 198 0.26 -16.06 -3.07
C ASN A 198 1.69 -16.13 -3.64
N TYR A 199 2.71 -16.36 -2.77
CA TYR A 199 4.11 -16.50 -3.21
C TYR A 199 4.41 -17.87 -3.81
N TYR A 200 3.69 -18.89 -3.37
CA TYR A 200 3.78 -20.25 -3.87
C TYR A 200 2.50 -20.61 -4.63
N GLY A 201 2.58 -21.58 -5.51
CA GLY A 201 1.40 -22.09 -6.21
C GLY A 201 0.33 -22.64 -5.24
N GLY A 202 -0.93 -22.65 -5.66
CA GLY A 202 -2.02 -23.16 -4.82
C GLY A 202 -1.83 -24.62 -4.43
N GLY A 203 -1.93 -24.91 -3.12
CA GLY A 203 -1.81 -26.25 -2.57
C GLY A 203 -0.39 -26.75 -2.31
N ILE A 204 0.64 -25.90 -2.54
CA ILE A 204 2.02 -26.24 -2.15
C ILE A 204 2.12 -26.20 -0.63
N THR A 205 2.71 -27.25 -0.05
CA THR A 205 2.91 -27.41 1.39
C THR A 205 4.26 -26.87 1.84
N GLN A 206 4.38 -26.55 3.12
CA GLN A 206 5.65 -26.17 3.74
C GLN A 206 6.71 -27.27 3.53
N LYS A 207 6.32 -28.53 3.68
CA LYS A 207 7.23 -29.67 3.50
C LYS A 207 7.79 -29.75 2.07
N GLU A 208 6.96 -29.52 1.04
CA GLU A 208 7.42 -29.52 -0.36
C GLU A 208 8.44 -28.41 -0.62
N VAL A 209 8.27 -27.24 0.01
CA VAL A 209 9.23 -26.13 -0.10
C VAL A 209 10.53 -26.48 0.63
N GLU A 210 10.46 -27.02 1.85
CA GLU A 210 11.63 -27.41 2.63
C GLU A 210 12.43 -28.58 1.97
N ASP A 211 11.73 -29.51 1.32
CA ASP A 211 12.38 -30.60 0.58
C ASP A 211 13.07 -30.12 -0.70
N TYR A 212 12.67 -28.97 -1.25
CA TYR A 212 13.24 -28.43 -2.48
C TYR A 212 14.51 -27.61 -2.24
N TYR A 213 14.62 -26.90 -1.10
CA TYR A 213 15.77 -26.06 -0.73
C TYR A 213 16.72 -26.75 0.25
#